data_af6473f8ad15b2384c1ce837933de934
#
_entry.id   af6473f8ad15b2384c1ce837933de934
#
_cell.length_a   1.000
_cell.length_b   1.000
_cell.length_c   1.000
_cell.angle_alpha   90.00
_cell.angle_beta   90.00
_cell.angle_gamma   90.00
#
_symmetry.space_group_name_H-M   'P 1'
#
loop_
_entity.id
_entity.type
_entity.pdbx_description
1 polymer ?
#
loop_
_entity_poly.entity_id
_entity_poly.type
_entity_poly.pdbx_seq_one_letter_code
_entity_poly.pdbx_strand_id
1 'polypeptide(L)'
;MSVKTETKKKAWQKLLIALGIAAIVIVVFFGAVIGYFRISVSEYYKASEKAFEIPGISDGFVAQGISYDAREDTFFLSGYMNDKSASPVYLVKKSEEKKAKAKTLYLKDTDGSDYTGHCGGLTVHGDYIYVAGSGKHCLYVYSYAEALVAEDESGLECKGTFLIESEDKSDYIGVAFVTVWDNALVAGEFYREQNYPTLDTHKRVTASGETNYAMAVCYPFADGTEGENEAAFGLKKQPSAAISMPGLVQGAYFENGKAVISTSYAVAFSHLYEYDLSKSATGGKVTLMGAELPLYSLDNGSLTADYKIAPMSEEIVLVDGKTYVMCESASDKYKFGKFTGAKWCYATDLTKMG
;
A
#
# COMPACT_ATOMS: atom_id res chain seq x y z
N MET A 1 23.33 50.74 -42.55
CA MET A 1 22.29 50.24 -41.61
C MET A 1 21.81 48.77 -41.89
N SER A 2 22.04 48.25 -43.09
CA SER A 2 21.58 46.91 -43.57
C SER A 2 22.33 45.70 -42.93
N VAL A 3 23.67 45.75 -42.77
CA VAL A 3 24.47 44.57 -42.32
C VAL A 3 24.19 44.13 -40.87
N LYS A 4 23.94 45.09 -39.95
CA LYS A 4 23.62 44.78 -38.54
C LYS A 4 22.25 44.06 -38.37
N THR A 5 21.30 44.33 -39.25
CA THR A 5 19.96 43.72 -39.22
C THR A 5 19.98 42.29 -39.73
N GLU A 6 20.80 42.01 -40.74
CA GLU A 6 20.98 40.68 -41.31
C GLU A 6 21.71 39.72 -40.37
N THR A 7 22.74 40.23 -39.66
CA THR A 7 23.48 39.45 -38.64
C THR A 7 22.60 39.10 -37.44
N LYS A 8 21.72 40.01 -37.00
CA LYS A 8 20.75 39.75 -35.95
C LYS A 8 19.72 38.68 -36.40
N LYS A 9 19.22 38.76 -37.65
CA LYS A 9 18.27 37.81 -38.19
C LYS A 9 18.84 36.37 -38.27
N LYS A 10 20.10 36.23 -38.71
CA LYS A 10 20.82 34.94 -38.73
C LYS A 10 21.11 34.41 -37.33
N ALA A 11 21.38 35.27 -36.34
CA ALA A 11 21.56 34.86 -34.94
C ALA A 11 20.25 34.32 -34.33
N TRP A 12 19.13 35.01 -34.58
CA TRP A 12 17.81 34.55 -34.15
C TRP A 12 17.40 33.22 -34.79
N GLN A 13 17.68 33.02 -36.09
CA GLN A 13 17.44 31.74 -36.75
C GLN A 13 18.25 30.61 -36.12
N LYS A 14 19.52 30.81 -35.83
CA LYS A 14 20.36 29.81 -35.14
C LYS A 14 19.82 29.49 -33.73
N LEU A 15 19.37 30.53 -33.00
CA LEU A 15 18.79 30.34 -31.67
C LEU A 15 17.48 29.51 -31.75
N LEU A 16 16.60 29.82 -32.70
CA LEU A 16 15.36 29.05 -32.89
C LEU A 16 15.63 27.60 -33.29
N ILE A 17 16.62 27.36 -34.15
CA ILE A 17 17.03 25.98 -34.49
C ILE A 17 17.60 25.26 -33.27
N ALA A 18 18.45 25.91 -32.48
CA ALA A 18 19.00 25.30 -31.25
C ALA A 18 17.89 24.97 -30.24
N LEU A 19 16.93 25.89 -30.04
CA LEU A 19 15.76 25.64 -29.19
C LEU A 19 14.88 24.48 -29.72
N GLY A 20 14.70 24.42 -31.03
CA GLY A 20 13.95 23.31 -31.66
C GLY A 20 14.64 21.96 -31.46
N ILE A 21 15.97 21.92 -31.63
CA ILE A 21 16.76 20.69 -31.37
C ILE A 21 16.67 20.31 -29.87
N ALA A 22 16.81 21.28 -28.97
CA ALA A 22 16.70 21.02 -27.54
C ALA A 22 15.31 20.45 -27.15
N ALA A 23 14.23 21.01 -27.73
CA ALA A 23 12.87 20.53 -27.52
C ALA A 23 12.71 19.08 -28.03
N ILE A 24 13.25 18.75 -29.21
CA ILE A 24 13.21 17.39 -29.75
C ILE A 24 13.98 16.42 -28.82
N VAL A 25 15.17 16.78 -28.37
CA VAL A 25 15.98 15.96 -27.45
C VAL A 25 15.21 15.67 -26.16
N ILE A 26 14.55 16.69 -25.59
CA ILE A 26 13.73 16.56 -24.39
C ILE A 26 12.56 15.58 -24.62
N VAL A 27 11.83 15.74 -25.73
CA VAL A 27 10.70 14.85 -26.07
C VAL A 27 11.18 13.40 -26.26
N VAL A 28 12.28 13.20 -26.98
CA VAL A 28 12.87 11.86 -27.19
C VAL A 28 13.31 11.24 -25.86
N PHE A 29 13.96 12.03 -24.99
CA PHE A 29 14.40 11.56 -23.67
C PHE A 29 13.21 11.11 -22.82
N PHE A 30 12.17 11.93 -22.67
CA PHE A 30 11.00 11.54 -21.89
C PHE A 30 10.22 10.38 -22.53
N GLY A 31 10.13 10.35 -23.87
CA GLY A 31 9.55 9.22 -24.58
C GLY A 31 10.30 7.91 -24.32
N ALA A 32 11.64 7.95 -24.28
CA ALA A 32 12.47 6.80 -23.96
C ALA A 32 12.28 6.34 -22.49
N VAL A 33 12.21 7.28 -21.54
CA VAL A 33 11.97 6.97 -20.12
C VAL A 33 10.60 6.31 -19.92
N ILE A 34 9.55 6.90 -20.48
CA ILE A 34 8.19 6.31 -20.42
C ILE A 34 8.18 4.94 -21.09
N GLY A 35 8.81 4.82 -22.26
CA GLY A 35 8.94 3.56 -22.98
C GLY A 35 9.65 2.49 -22.15
N TYR A 36 10.74 2.84 -21.49
CA TYR A 36 11.46 1.93 -20.61
C TYR A 36 10.56 1.36 -19.50
N PHE A 37 9.88 2.22 -18.75
CA PHE A 37 9.00 1.75 -17.67
C PHE A 37 7.83 0.89 -18.20
N ARG A 38 7.24 1.27 -19.33
CA ARG A 38 6.10 0.54 -19.91
C ARG A 38 6.49 -0.81 -20.50
N ILE A 39 7.60 -0.86 -21.23
CA ILE A 39 8.07 -2.08 -21.90
C ILE A 39 8.58 -3.09 -20.86
N SER A 40 9.32 -2.62 -19.84
CA SER A 40 9.91 -3.49 -18.82
C SER A 40 8.89 -4.25 -17.96
N VAL A 41 7.63 -3.78 -17.92
CA VAL A 41 6.50 -4.44 -17.24
C VAL A 41 5.31 -4.60 -18.19
N SER A 42 5.59 -4.91 -19.47
CA SER A 42 4.54 -5.01 -20.48
C SER A 42 3.57 -6.16 -20.21
N GLU A 43 4.03 -7.26 -19.59
CA GLU A 43 3.17 -8.38 -19.19
C GLU A 43 2.15 -7.95 -18.14
N TYR A 44 2.59 -7.20 -17.12
CA TYR A 44 1.69 -6.62 -16.13
C TYR A 44 0.59 -5.77 -16.79
N TYR A 45 0.95 -4.86 -17.71
CA TYR A 45 -0.05 -4.03 -18.37
C TYR A 45 -0.97 -4.80 -19.31
N LYS A 46 -0.51 -5.89 -19.94
CA LYS A 46 -1.35 -6.77 -20.77
C LYS A 46 -2.33 -7.59 -19.94
N ALA A 47 -1.90 -7.99 -18.73
CA ALA A 47 -2.73 -8.74 -17.77
C ALA A 47 -3.68 -7.84 -16.97
N SER A 48 -3.59 -6.51 -17.12
CA SER A 48 -4.27 -5.53 -16.29
C SER A 48 -5.32 -4.72 -17.06
N GLU A 49 -6.39 -4.40 -16.36
CA GLU A 49 -7.39 -3.43 -16.78
C GLU A 49 -7.33 -2.20 -15.86
N LYS A 50 -7.60 -1.01 -16.41
CA LYS A 50 -7.78 0.20 -15.60
C LYS A 50 -9.10 0.08 -14.87
N ALA A 51 -9.06 -0.05 -13.54
CA ALA A 51 -10.25 -0.09 -12.71
C ALA A 51 -10.83 1.32 -12.52
N PHE A 52 -10.08 2.18 -11.85
CA PHE A 52 -10.46 3.58 -11.64
C PHE A 52 -9.21 4.47 -11.56
N GLU A 53 -9.37 5.76 -11.80
CA GLU A 53 -8.32 6.75 -11.53
C GLU A 53 -8.25 7.00 -10.03
N ILE A 54 -7.04 6.95 -9.45
CA ILE A 54 -6.84 7.13 -8.01
C ILE A 54 -7.28 8.57 -7.65
N PRO A 55 -8.27 8.75 -6.77
CA PRO A 55 -8.75 10.09 -6.40
C PRO A 55 -7.63 10.92 -5.76
N GLY A 56 -7.67 12.23 -5.97
CA GLY A 56 -6.72 13.16 -5.35
C GLY A 56 -5.25 13.01 -5.77
N ILE A 57 -4.90 12.04 -6.62
CA ILE A 57 -3.49 11.74 -7.00
C ILE A 57 -2.79 12.93 -7.65
N SER A 58 -3.53 13.79 -8.32
CA SER A 58 -3.02 15.02 -8.92
C SER A 58 -3.14 16.24 -8.02
N ASP A 59 -3.73 16.09 -6.85
CA ASP A 59 -4.01 17.16 -5.88
C ASP A 59 -3.18 17.01 -4.60
N GLY A 60 -2.09 16.24 -4.68
CA GLY A 60 -1.15 16.04 -3.58
C GLY A 60 -1.39 14.80 -2.73
N PHE A 61 -2.42 14.00 -3.04
CA PHE A 61 -2.64 12.71 -2.38
C PHE A 61 -1.52 11.71 -2.72
N VAL A 62 -1.03 11.02 -1.71
CA VAL A 62 -0.05 9.94 -1.81
C VAL A 62 -0.76 8.68 -1.35
N ALA A 63 -1.19 7.88 -2.34
CA ALA A 63 -1.96 6.67 -2.12
C ALA A 63 -1.13 5.59 -1.43
N GLN A 64 -1.70 4.92 -0.44
CA GLN A 64 -1.03 3.87 0.35
C GLN A 64 -1.91 2.62 0.49
N GLY A 65 -3.02 2.71 1.20
CA GLY A 65 -3.90 1.60 1.52
C GLY A 65 -5.04 1.40 0.55
N ILE A 66 -5.44 0.14 0.34
CA ILE A 66 -6.64 -0.24 -0.40
C ILE A 66 -7.33 -1.44 0.25
N SER A 67 -8.62 -1.32 0.47
CA SER A 67 -9.49 -2.41 0.90
C SER A 67 -10.77 -2.43 0.06
N TYR A 68 -11.41 -3.58 -0.03
CA TYR A 68 -12.70 -3.72 -0.70
C TYR A 68 -13.75 -4.27 0.23
N ASP A 69 -14.88 -3.59 0.29
CA ASP A 69 -16.06 -4.04 1.02
C ASP A 69 -17.13 -4.53 0.04
N ALA A 70 -17.37 -5.83 0.07
CA ALA A 70 -18.36 -6.48 -0.81
C ALA A 70 -19.80 -6.13 -0.46
N ARG A 71 -20.10 -5.68 0.78
CA ARG A 71 -21.47 -5.30 1.22
C ARG A 71 -21.96 -4.08 0.46
N GLU A 72 -21.04 -3.14 0.20
CA GLU A 72 -21.35 -1.87 -0.48
C GLU A 72 -20.72 -1.78 -1.88
N ASP A 73 -20.09 -2.84 -2.38
CA ASP A 73 -19.35 -2.85 -3.65
C ASP A 73 -18.39 -1.65 -3.77
N THR A 74 -17.61 -1.40 -2.70
CA THR A 74 -16.87 -0.15 -2.52
C THR A 74 -15.43 -0.40 -2.14
N PHE A 75 -14.51 0.26 -2.84
CA PHE A 75 -13.12 0.37 -2.42
C PHE A 75 -12.96 1.51 -1.42
N PHE A 76 -12.21 1.26 -0.37
CA PHE A 76 -11.72 2.23 0.59
C PHE A 76 -10.24 2.44 0.32
N LEU A 77 -9.81 3.68 0.13
CA LEU A 77 -8.42 4.02 -0.17
C LEU A 77 -7.91 4.96 0.92
N SER A 78 -6.75 4.68 1.46
CA SER A 78 -6.06 5.55 2.42
C SER A 78 -4.72 6.04 1.90
N GLY A 79 -4.19 7.05 2.55
CA GLY A 79 -2.90 7.64 2.26
C GLY A 79 -2.71 8.93 3.05
N TYR A 80 -1.89 9.81 2.55
CA TYR A 80 -1.62 11.11 3.17
C TYR A 80 -1.52 12.22 2.14
N MET A 81 -1.61 13.46 2.60
CA MET A 81 -1.43 14.64 1.76
C MET A 81 0.01 15.13 1.79
N ASN A 82 0.57 15.42 0.63
CA ASN A 82 1.96 15.91 0.50
C ASN A 82 2.21 17.24 1.21
N ASP A 83 1.18 18.07 1.35
CA ASP A 83 1.22 19.36 2.06
C ASP A 83 0.98 19.25 3.57
N LYS A 84 0.81 18.01 4.08
CA LYS A 84 0.50 17.68 5.48
C LYS A 84 -0.87 18.18 5.96
N SER A 85 -1.81 18.43 5.08
CA SER A 85 -3.20 18.58 5.43
C SER A 85 -3.81 17.25 5.91
N ALA A 86 -5.08 17.26 6.34
CA ALA A 86 -5.77 16.08 6.86
C ALA A 86 -5.70 14.91 5.88
N SER A 87 -5.34 13.73 6.39
CA SER A 87 -5.23 12.51 5.59
C SER A 87 -6.63 12.02 5.19
N PRO A 88 -6.90 11.85 3.88
CA PRO A 88 -8.21 11.42 3.43
C PRO A 88 -8.34 9.89 3.39
N VAL A 89 -9.60 9.44 3.53
CA VAL A 89 -10.07 8.13 3.05
C VAL A 89 -11.05 8.39 1.91
N TYR A 90 -10.79 7.77 0.76
CA TYR A 90 -11.68 7.84 -0.39
C TYR A 90 -12.52 6.56 -0.50
N LEU A 91 -13.83 6.72 -0.70
CA LEU A 91 -14.75 5.64 -0.98
C LEU A 91 -15.09 5.66 -2.49
N VAL A 92 -14.70 4.60 -3.21
CA VAL A 92 -14.87 4.48 -4.67
C VAL A 92 -15.75 3.27 -4.97
N LYS A 93 -16.94 3.49 -5.53
CA LYS A 93 -17.82 2.40 -5.96
C LYS A 93 -17.19 1.63 -7.12
N LYS A 94 -17.13 0.30 -7.01
CA LYS A 94 -16.57 -0.56 -8.07
C LYS A 94 -17.41 -0.56 -9.34
N SER A 95 -18.74 -0.50 -9.21
CA SER A 95 -19.71 -0.53 -10.31
C SER A 95 -19.80 0.78 -11.09
N GLU A 96 -19.19 1.86 -10.59
CA GLU A 96 -19.24 3.16 -11.23
C GLU A 96 -18.21 3.31 -12.36
N GLU A 97 -18.39 4.36 -13.18
CA GLU A 97 -17.46 4.66 -14.27
C GLU A 97 -16.05 4.97 -13.76
N LYS A 98 -15.03 4.69 -14.59
CA LYS A 98 -13.60 4.87 -14.26
C LYS A 98 -13.19 6.24 -13.73
N LYS A 99 -14.04 7.25 -13.87
CA LYS A 99 -13.87 8.63 -13.37
C LYS A 99 -14.99 9.04 -12.42
N ALA A 100 -15.62 8.08 -11.77
CA ALA A 100 -16.64 8.37 -10.77
C ALA A 100 -16.10 9.29 -9.67
N LYS A 101 -16.97 10.16 -9.16
CA LYS A 101 -16.63 11.00 -8.01
C LYS A 101 -16.51 10.10 -6.78
N ALA A 102 -15.32 10.03 -6.20
CA ALA A 102 -15.13 9.38 -4.93
C ALA A 102 -15.73 10.23 -3.79
N LYS A 103 -16.33 9.58 -2.79
CA LYS A 103 -16.63 10.23 -1.53
C LYS A 103 -15.34 10.39 -0.74
N THR A 104 -15.10 11.56 -0.19
CA THR A 104 -13.90 11.91 0.57
C THR A 104 -14.26 12.09 2.04
N LEU A 105 -13.53 11.43 2.94
CA LEU A 105 -13.63 11.65 4.38
C LEU A 105 -12.25 11.97 4.93
N TYR A 106 -12.15 12.97 5.81
CA TYR A 106 -10.90 13.35 6.43
C TYR A 106 -10.78 12.71 7.82
N LEU A 107 -9.72 11.95 8.03
CA LEU A 107 -9.51 11.26 9.30
C LEU A 107 -9.24 12.25 10.45
N LYS A 108 -9.85 11.98 11.59
CA LYS A 108 -9.56 12.66 12.85
C LYS A 108 -8.67 11.79 13.74
N ASP A 109 -7.80 12.41 14.53
CA ASP A 109 -7.04 11.75 15.58
C ASP A 109 -7.94 11.52 16.82
N THR A 110 -7.43 10.80 17.81
CA THR A 110 -8.17 10.46 19.04
C THR A 110 -8.58 11.68 19.90
N ASP A 111 -7.95 12.84 19.69
CA ASP A 111 -8.28 14.10 20.34
C ASP A 111 -9.24 14.99 19.53
N GLY A 112 -9.73 14.50 18.37
CA GLY A 112 -10.62 15.22 17.46
C GLY A 112 -9.91 16.18 16.50
N SER A 113 -8.59 16.34 16.61
CA SER A 113 -7.81 17.10 15.63
C SER A 113 -7.69 16.36 14.29
N ASP A 114 -7.28 17.06 13.24
CA ASP A 114 -7.03 16.43 11.95
C ASP A 114 -5.86 15.43 12.05
N TYR A 115 -6.10 14.20 11.62
CA TYR A 115 -5.01 13.25 11.47
C TYR A 115 -4.24 13.58 10.18
N THR A 116 -2.97 13.91 10.32
CA THR A 116 -2.09 14.28 9.19
C THR A 116 -0.97 13.26 8.97
N GLY A 117 -1.11 12.08 9.60
CA GLY A 117 -0.12 11.02 9.58
C GLY A 117 -0.16 10.19 8.29
N HIS A 118 0.85 9.33 8.19
CA HIS A 118 0.98 8.38 7.09
C HIS A 118 0.06 7.17 7.36
N CYS A 119 -0.99 7.01 6.55
CA CYS A 119 -1.93 5.87 6.60
C CYS A 119 -1.43 4.77 5.66
N GLY A 120 -0.44 3.98 6.08
CA GLY A 120 0.28 3.03 5.22
C GLY A 120 -0.57 1.88 4.68
N GLY A 121 -1.67 1.56 5.35
CA GLY A 121 -2.64 0.56 4.91
C GLY A 121 -3.97 0.74 5.59
N LEU A 122 -5.01 0.14 5.02
CA LEU A 122 -6.32 0.13 5.66
C LEU A 122 -7.08 -1.15 5.32
N THR A 123 -7.90 -1.63 6.27
CA THR A 123 -8.85 -2.71 6.00
C THR A 123 -10.20 -2.43 6.64
N VAL A 124 -11.25 -2.95 6.02
CA VAL A 124 -12.63 -2.88 6.51
C VAL A 124 -13.07 -4.28 6.93
N HIS A 125 -13.50 -4.43 8.18
CA HIS A 125 -14.08 -5.68 8.66
C HIS A 125 -15.14 -5.41 9.74
N GLY A 126 -16.27 -6.11 9.66
CA GLY A 126 -17.39 -5.94 10.60
C GLY A 126 -17.86 -4.49 10.62
N ASP A 127 -17.87 -3.90 11.82
CA ASP A 127 -18.32 -2.54 12.09
C ASP A 127 -17.19 -1.51 12.06
N TYR A 128 -15.96 -1.91 11.69
CA TYR A 128 -14.79 -1.08 11.84
C TYR A 128 -13.99 -0.93 10.54
N ILE A 129 -13.34 0.21 10.45
CA ILE A 129 -12.26 0.52 9.51
C ILE A 129 -10.98 0.64 10.34
N TYR A 130 -9.99 -0.20 10.04
CA TYR A 130 -8.69 -0.18 10.70
C TYR A 130 -7.68 0.48 9.77
N VAL A 131 -6.99 1.49 10.27
CA VAL A 131 -5.99 2.24 9.50
C VAL A 131 -4.64 2.12 10.17
N ALA A 132 -3.63 1.70 9.41
CA ALA A 132 -2.25 1.57 9.89
C ALA A 132 -1.70 2.94 10.30
N GLY A 133 -1.34 3.09 11.56
CA GLY A 133 -0.63 4.25 12.08
C GLY A 133 0.86 4.13 11.76
N SER A 134 1.26 4.36 10.48
CA SER A 134 2.64 4.17 10.05
C SER A 134 3.63 4.95 10.92
N GLY A 135 4.64 4.25 11.42
CA GLY A 135 5.60 4.77 12.40
C GLY A 135 5.06 4.86 13.84
N LYS A 136 3.81 4.43 14.07
CA LYS A 136 3.23 4.18 15.39
C LYS A 136 2.93 2.69 15.53
N HIS A 137 2.88 2.19 16.75
CA HIS A 137 2.66 0.77 17.03
C HIS A 137 1.17 0.52 17.27
N CYS A 138 0.32 1.04 16.39
CA CYS A 138 -1.14 0.95 16.56
C CYS A 138 -1.90 0.99 15.24
N LEU A 139 -3.15 0.55 15.34
CA LEU A 139 -4.17 0.82 14.35
C LEU A 139 -5.08 1.93 14.88
N TYR A 140 -5.39 2.93 14.06
CA TYR A 140 -6.49 3.83 14.29
C TYR A 140 -7.78 3.16 13.85
N VAL A 141 -8.82 3.28 14.68
CA VAL A 141 -10.10 2.58 14.43
C VAL A 141 -11.20 3.60 14.22
N TYR A 142 -11.94 3.41 13.13
CA TYR A 142 -13.08 4.27 12.76
C TYR A 142 -14.34 3.43 12.60
N SER A 143 -15.50 4.06 12.72
CA SER A 143 -16.79 3.39 12.53
C SER A 143 -17.10 3.26 11.05
N TYR A 144 -17.37 2.04 10.60
CA TYR A 144 -17.82 1.74 9.24
C TYR A 144 -19.18 2.40 8.95
N ALA A 145 -20.14 2.27 9.87
CA ALA A 145 -21.49 2.84 9.70
C ALA A 145 -21.45 4.37 9.57
N GLU A 146 -20.62 5.05 10.39
CA GLU A 146 -20.44 6.50 10.27
C GLU A 146 -19.80 6.89 8.94
N ALA A 147 -18.81 6.15 8.47
CA ALA A 147 -18.17 6.41 7.18
C ALA A 147 -19.16 6.34 6.01
N LEU A 148 -20.13 5.41 6.06
CA LEU A 148 -21.14 5.28 5.01
C LEU A 148 -22.12 6.47 4.97
N VAL A 149 -22.55 6.98 6.13
CA VAL A 149 -23.58 8.03 6.23
C VAL A 149 -23.01 9.44 6.30
N ALA A 150 -21.71 9.60 6.58
CA ALA A 150 -21.05 10.88 6.63
C ALA A 150 -21.22 11.68 5.33
N GLU A 151 -21.25 12.99 5.40
CA GLU A 151 -21.26 13.86 4.20
C GLU A 151 -19.91 13.81 3.47
N ASP A 152 -19.94 14.06 2.16
CA ASP A 152 -18.70 14.21 1.38
C ASP A 152 -17.87 15.39 1.91
N GLU A 153 -16.55 15.24 1.95
CA GLU A 153 -15.60 16.22 2.46
C GLU A 153 -15.75 16.53 3.96
N SER A 154 -16.34 15.60 4.74
CA SER A 154 -16.48 15.74 6.20
C SER A 154 -15.39 14.99 6.98
N GLY A 155 -15.30 15.27 8.31
CA GLY A 155 -14.42 14.54 9.22
C GLY A 155 -14.99 13.18 9.59
N LEU A 156 -14.13 12.18 9.74
CA LEU A 156 -14.45 10.87 10.29
C LEU A 156 -13.77 10.70 11.64
N GLU A 157 -14.57 10.62 12.70
CA GLU A 157 -14.09 10.59 14.10
C GLU A 157 -13.41 9.27 14.45
N CYS A 158 -12.22 9.35 15.04
CA CYS A 158 -11.49 8.18 15.55
C CYS A 158 -12.21 7.62 16.79
N LYS A 159 -12.44 6.31 16.82
CA LYS A 159 -13.05 5.62 17.97
C LYS A 159 -12.01 5.23 19.03
N GLY A 160 -10.74 5.23 18.65
CA GLY A 160 -9.61 4.89 19.51
C GLY A 160 -8.49 4.22 18.73
N THR A 161 -7.51 3.69 19.45
CA THR A 161 -6.39 2.96 18.88
C THR A 161 -6.32 1.54 19.43
N PHE A 162 -6.01 0.58 18.56
CA PHE A 162 -5.64 -0.78 18.94
C PHE A 162 -4.12 -0.89 18.91
N LEU A 163 -3.50 -1.08 20.09
CA LEU A 163 -2.05 -1.15 20.23
C LEU A 163 -1.52 -2.50 19.75
N ILE A 164 -0.42 -2.47 19.00
CA ILE A 164 0.32 -3.66 18.54
C ILE A 164 1.71 -3.61 19.16
N GLU A 165 1.73 -3.69 20.46
CA GLU A 165 2.94 -3.71 21.30
C GLU A 165 2.74 -4.62 22.51
N SER A 166 3.83 -5.16 23.05
CA SER A 166 3.83 -5.92 24.30
C SER A 166 3.52 -5.01 25.49
N GLU A 167 3.05 -5.58 26.62
CA GLU A 167 2.74 -4.81 27.83
C GLU A 167 3.94 -4.01 28.35
N ASP A 168 5.15 -4.56 28.24
CA ASP A 168 6.39 -3.90 28.66
C ASP A 168 6.99 -2.99 27.58
N LYS A 169 6.35 -2.89 26.42
CA LYS A 169 6.76 -2.10 25.24
C LYS A 169 8.13 -2.48 24.66
N SER A 170 8.64 -3.65 25.01
CA SER A 170 9.90 -4.14 24.46
C SER A 170 9.78 -4.74 23.08
N ASP A 171 8.56 -5.11 22.69
CA ASP A 171 8.23 -5.73 21.42
C ASP A 171 7.01 -5.03 20.79
N TYR A 172 7.06 -4.74 19.49
CA TYR A 172 6.03 -4.00 18.79
C TYR A 172 6.12 -4.22 17.28
N ILE A 173 5.01 -4.04 16.58
CA ILE A 173 4.97 -3.95 15.12
C ILE A 173 4.89 -2.48 14.70
N GLY A 174 5.85 -2.01 13.94
CA GLY A 174 5.78 -0.74 13.22
C GLY A 174 4.84 -0.87 12.03
N VAL A 175 3.54 -0.69 12.27
CA VAL A 175 2.49 -1.05 11.33
C VAL A 175 2.61 -0.25 10.04
N ALA A 176 2.91 -0.94 8.93
CA ALA A 176 3.00 -0.36 7.59
C ALA A 176 1.79 -0.72 6.73
N PHE A 177 1.25 -1.92 6.87
CA PHE A 177 0.06 -2.37 6.16
C PHE A 177 -0.87 -3.18 7.07
N VAL A 178 -2.13 -3.29 6.67
CA VAL A 178 -3.13 -4.07 7.41
C VAL A 178 -4.09 -4.76 6.45
N THR A 179 -4.31 -6.06 6.65
CA THR A 179 -5.21 -6.86 5.80
C THR A 179 -5.95 -7.92 6.63
N VAL A 180 -6.70 -8.78 5.97
CA VAL A 180 -7.42 -9.89 6.62
C VAL A 180 -6.90 -11.21 6.09
N TRP A 181 -6.70 -12.16 6.99
CA TRP A 181 -6.41 -13.55 6.67
C TRP A 181 -7.26 -14.46 7.54
N ASP A 182 -8.09 -15.30 6.87
CA ASP A 182 -9.04 -16.18 7.54
C ASP A 182 -9.96 -15.37 8.49
N ASN A 183 -9.97 -15.67 9.76
CA ASN A 183 -10.73 -14.94 10.77
C ASN A 183 -9.84 -14.05 11.65
N ALA A 184 -8.82 -13.41 11.06
CA ALA A 184 -7.90 -12.54 11.77
C ALA A 184 -7.52 -11.30 10.95
N LEU A 185 -7.29 -10.21 11.66
CA LEU A 185 -6.63 -9.04 11.11
C LEU A 185 -5.11 -9.28 11.15
N VAL A 186 -4.43 -9.00 10.05
CA VAL A 186 -2.97 -9.08 9.91
C VAL A 186 -2.39 -7.68 9.85
N ALA A 187 -1.49 -7.37 10.76
CA ALA A 187 -0.75 -6.11 10.77
C ALA A 187 0.74 -6.39 10.57
N GLY A 188 1.36 -5.76 9.57
CA GLY A 188 2.72 -6.06 9.18
C GLY A 188 3.64 -4.86 9.07
N GLU A 189 4.94 -5.14 9.12
CA GLU A 189 6.03 -4.17 9.07
C GLU A 189 6.52 -3.91 7.66
N PHE A 190 7.08 -2.70 7.47
CA PHE A 190 7.96 -2.39 6.36
C PHE A 190 9.40 -2.29 6.88
N TYR A 191 10.30 -3.07 6.33
CA TYR A 191 11.73 -3.00 6.68
C TYR A 191 12.58 -2.42 5.56
N ARG A 192 13.45 -1.48 5.92
CA ARG A 192 14.58 -1.05 5.11
C ARG A 192 15.72 -0.60 6.02
N GLU A 193 16.90 -1.19 5.81
CA GLU A 193 18.05 -1.06 6.72
C GLU A 193 18.42 0.40 7.09
N GLN A 194 18.40 1.32 6.12
CA GLN A 194 18.90 2.68 6.36
C GLN A 194 17.94 3.60 7.10
N ASN A 195 16.62 3.42 6.97
CA ASN A 195 15.66 4.39 7.48
C ASN A 195 14.35 3.83 8.05
N TYR A 196 14.13 2.51 7.92
CA TYR A 196 12.98 1.81 8.50
C TYR A 196 13.43 0.49 9.13
N PRO A 197 14.30 0.53 10.16
CA PRO A 197 14.75 -0.69 10.83
C PRO A 197 13.60 -1.31 11.61
N THR A 198 13.53 -2.63 11.63
CA THR A 198 12.71 -3.42 12.56
C THR A 198 13.55 -3.87 13.77
N LEU A 199 12.90 -4.42 14.79
CA LEU A 199 13.61 -5.00 15.92
C LEU A 199 14.52 -6.16 15.47
N ASP A 200 15.65 -6.33 16.12
CA ASP A 200 16.59 -7.42 15.79
C ASP A 200 15.96 -8.80 16.04
N THR A 201 15.03 -8.89 16.98
CA THR A 201 14.22 -10.09 17.27
C THR A 201 13.29 -10.49 16.13
N HIS A 202 12.96 -9.57 15.21
CA HIS A 202 12.12 -9.82 14.03
C HIS A 202 12.91 -10.35 12.83
N LYS A 203 14.24 -10.18 12.85
CA LYS A 203 15.13 -10.68 11.80
C LYS A 203 15.38 -12.18 11.99
N ARG A 204 15.03 -12.98 11.00
CA ARG A 204 15.08 -14.44 11.12
C ARG A 204 15.71 -15.07 9.89
N VAL A 205 16.67 -15.95 10.12
CA VAL A 205 17.15 -16.86 9.06
C VAL A 205 16.08 -17.92 8.85
N THR A 206 15.60 -18.05 7.62
CA THR A 206 14.56 -19.00 7.25
C THR A 206 15.13 -20.40 7.03
N ALA A 207 14.24 -21.39 6.85
CA ALA A 207 14.65 -22.76 6.52
C ALA A 207 15.34 -22.85 5.15
N SER A 208 15.06 -21.94 4.23
CA SER A 208 15.68 -21.84 2.92
C SER A 208 17.03 -21.12 2.91
N GLY A 209 17.46 -20.57 4.06
CA GLY A 209 18.78 -19.97 4.29
C GLY A 209 18.88 -18.47 4.05
N GLU A 210 17.84 -17.81 3.52
CA GLU A 210 17.78 -16.35 3.45
C GLU A 210 17.35 -15.74 4.78
N THR A 211 17.50 -14.42 4.90
CA THR A 211 17.07 -13.69 6.07
C THR A 211 15.81 -12.89 5.75
N ASN A 212 14.74 -13.16 6.50
CA ASN A 212 13.58 -12.29 6.59
C ASN A 212 13.85 -11.18 7.62
N TYR A 213 13.36 -9.98 7.33
CA TYR A 213 13.68 -8.77 8.08
C TYR A 213 12.47 -8.12 8.75
N ALA A 214 11.28 -8.60 8.45
CA ALA A 214 10.03 -8.03 8.91
C ALA A 214 9.09 -9.13 9.43
N MET A 215 8.20 -8.72 10.34
CA MET A 215 7.16 -9.58 10.90
C MET A 215 5.78 -8.99 10.60
N ALA A 216 4.78 -9.88 10.49
CA ALA A 216 3.40 -9.51 10.68
C ALA A 216 2.80 -10.36 11.79
N VAL A 217 1.77 -9.83 12.44
CA VAL A 217 1.06 -10.48 13.54
C VAL A 217 -0.43 -10.57 13.23
N CYS A 218 -1.05 -11.70 13.59
CA CYS A 218 -2.46 -11.97 13.32
C CYS A 218 -3.27 -11.83 14.62
N TYR A 219 -4.25 -10.93 14.64
CA TYR A 219 -5.18 -10.75 15.74
C TYR A 219 -6.56 -11.31 15.35
N PRO A 220 -7.05 -12.38 15.98
CA PRO A 220 -8.36 -12.94 15.68
C PRO A 220 -9.47 -11.92 15.89
N PHE A 221 -10.49 -11.96 15.03
CA PHE A 221 -11.70 -11.21 15.28
C PHE A 221 -12.46 -11.78 16.49
N ALA A 222 -12.98 -10.88 17.31
CA ALA A 222 -13.80 -11.23 18.46
C ALA A 222 -15.17 -11.72 18.01
N ASP A 223 -15.72 -12.70 18.69
CA ASP A 223 -17.07 -13.23 18.42
C ASP A 223 -18.17 -12.60 19.28
N GLY A 224 -17.77 -11.64 20.14
CA GLY A 224 -18.67 -10.91 21.05
C GLY A 224 -18.93 -11.61 22.39
N THR A 225 -18.22 -12.70 22.65
CA THR A 225 -18.28 -13.39 23.97
C THR A 225 -17.16 -12.92 24.91
N GLU A 226 -16.15 -12.22 24.38
CA GLU A 226 -15.00 -11.71 25.11
C GLU A 226 -15.34 -10.48 25.96
N GLY A 227 -14.71 -10.39 27.13
CA GLY A 227 -14.76 -9.21 27.98
C GLY A 227 -13.86 -8.07 27.47
N GLU A 228 -14.04 -6.85 28.02
CA GLU A 228 -13.25 -5.64 27.66
C GLU A 228 -11.73 -5.81 27.84
N ASN A 229 -11.30 -6.70 28.75
CA ASN A 229 -9.89 -7.01 28.94
C ASN A 229 -9.33 -7.94 27.86
N GLU A 230 -10.17 -8.66 27.14
CA GLU A 230 -9.79 -9.69 26.18
C GLU A 230 -9.94 -9.22 24.74
N ALA A 231 -10.85 -8.30 24.47
CA ALA A 231 -11.08 -7.73 23.15
C ALA A 231 -11.29 -6.23 23.16
N ALA A 232 -11.00 -5.60 22.03
CA ALA A 232 -11.29 -4.17 21.77
C ALA A 232 -11.50 -3.97 20.28
N PHE A 233 -12.48 -3.13 19.94
CA PHE A 233 -12.77 -2.78 18.54
C PHE A 233 -12.94 -4.01 17.62
N GLY A 234 -13.61 -5.04 18.10
CA GLY A 234 -13.84 -6.27 17.34
C GLY A 234 -12.62 -7.19 17.17
N LEU A 235 -11.50 -6.93 17.85
CA LEU A 235 -10.28 -7.73 17.81
C LEU A 235 -9.97 -8.31 19.19
N LYS A 236 -9.55 -9.58 19.24
CA LYS A 236 -8.95 -10.16 20.46
C LYS A 236 -7.59 -9.49 20.72
N LYS A 237 -7.29 -9.18 21.97
CA LYS A 237 -6.01 -8.54 22.33
C LYS A 237 -4.81 -9.50 22.27
N GLN A 238 -5.10 -10.82 22.29
CA GLN A 238 -4.06 -11.85 22.15
C GLN A 238 -3.89 -12.24 20.68
N PRO A 239 -2.70 -12.12 20.10
CA PRO A 239 -2.42 -12.58 18.74
C PRO A 239 -2.45 -14.12 18.66
N SER A 240 -2.70 -14.67 17.48
CA SER A 240 -2.84 -16.11 17.24
C SER A 240 -1.73 -16.70 16.36
N ALA A 241 -1.07 -15.89 15.55
CA ALA A 241 -0.01 -16.32 14.66
C ALA A 241 0.93 -15.16 14.31
N ALA A 242 2.10 -15.50 13.81
CA ALA A 242 3.10 -14.57 13.27
C ALA A 242 3.53 -15.01 11.88
N ILE A 243 3.88 -14.03 11.05
CA ILE A 243 4.37 -14.23 9.68
C ILE A 243 5.72 -13.53 9.55
N SER A 244 6.77 -14.29 9.25
CA SER A 244 8.09 -13.77 8.91
C SER A 244 8.16 -13.47 7.41
N MET A 245 8.61 -12.28 7.04
CA MET A 245 8.54 -11.75 5.69
C MET A 245 9.86 -11.12 5.25
N PRO A 246 10.13 -11.02 3.93
CA PRO A 246 11.22 -10.19 3.42
C PRO A 246 11.02 -8.72 3.79
N GLY A 247 12.01 -7.87 3.51
CA GLY A 247 11.85 -6.43 3.63
C GLY A 247 11.02 -5.83 2.48
N LEU A 248 10.73 -4.51 2.59
CA LEU A 248 10.04 -3.69 1.58
C LEU A 248 8.57 -4.05 1.32
N VAL A 249 7.91 -4.78 2.24
CA VAL A 249 6.51 -5.17 2.10
C VAL A 249 5.62 -3.96 2.35
N GLN A 250 4.79 -3.61 1.35
CA GLN A 250 3.84 -2.50 1.38
C GLN A 250 2.40 -2.96 1.60
N GLY A 251 2.11 -4.23 1.35
CA GLY A 251 0.78 -4.78 1.51
C GLY A 251 0.73 -6.27 1.19
N ALA A 252 -0.35 -6.91 1.55
CA ALA A 252 -0.58 -8.33 1.30
C ALA A 252 -2.06 -8.64 1.17
N TYR A 253 -2.37 -9.77 0.53
CA TYR A 253 -3.64 -10.46 0.71
C TYR A 253 -3.40 -11.97 0.82
N PHE A 254 -4.37 -12.65 1.40
CA PHE A 254 -4.35 -14.09 1.65
C PHE A 254 -5.61 -14.72 1.09
N GLU A 255 -5.46 -15.71 0.22
CA GLU A 255 -6.60 -16.36 -0.42
C GLU A 255 -6.24 -17.76 -0.91
N ASN A 256 -7.15 -18.73 -0.74
CA ASN A 256 -7.01 -20.10 -1.27
C ASN A 256 -5.68 -20.78 -0.91
N GLY A 257 -5.21 -20.62 0.34
CA GLY A 257 -3.95 -21.20 0.80
C GLY A 257 -2.68 -20.52 0.27
N LYS A 258 -2.81 -19.32 -0.30
CA LYS A 258 -1.71 -18.51 -0.79
C LYS A 258 -1.63 -17.17 -0.07
N ALA A 259 -0.42 -16.65 0.05
CA ALA A 259 -0.15 -15.26 0.39
C ALA A 259 0.43 -14.55 -0.82
N VAL A 260 -0.06 -13.37 -1.17
CA VAL A 260 0.57 -12.49 -2.15
C VAL A 260 0.98 -11.22 -1.45
N ILE A 261 2.26 -10.85 -1.52
CA ILE A 261 2.78 -9.61 -0.93
C ILE A 261 3.24 -8.65 -2.02
N SER A 262 2.99 -7.37 -1.83
CA SER A 262 3.50 -6.26 -2.66
C SER A 262 4.78 -5.74 -2.04
N THR A 263 5.87 -5.71 -2.80
CA THR A 263 7.15 -5.14 -2.36
C THR A 263 7.57 -4.00 -3.26
N SER A 264 8.00 -2.89 -2.66
CA SER A 264 8.29 -1.67 -3.38
C SER A 264 9.28 -0.79 -2.65
N TYR A 265 10.16 -0.13 -3.39
CA TYR A 265 10.94 1.00 -2.89
C TYR A 265 11.37 1.94 -4.01
N ALA A 266 11.04 3.23 -3.88
CA ALA A 266 11.40 4.29 -4.80
C ALA A 266 11.01 3.94 -6.26
N VAL A 267 11.85 4.29 -7.25
CA VAL A 267 11.56 4.07 -8.68
C VAL A 267 12.03 2.69 -9.20
N ALA A 268 12.49 1.79 -8.33
CA ALA A 268 12.72 0.40 -8.72
C ALA A 268 11.39 -0.26 -9.09
N PHE A 269 11.45 -1.26 -9.97
CA PHE A 269 10.25 -2.03 -10.26
C PHE A 269 9.77 -2.73 -9.00
N SER A 270 8.47 -2.71 -8.79
CA SER A 270 7.83 -3.44 -7.70
C SER A 270 7.62 -4.89 -8.09
N HIS A 271 7.42 -5.73 -7.07
CA HIS A 271 7.17 -7.15 -7.24
C HIS A 271 5.95 -7.58 -6.43
N LEU A 272 5.14 -8.47 -7.01
CA LEU A 272 4.17 -9.25 -6.27
C LEU A 272 4.74 -10.65 -6.12
N TYR A 273 5.05 -11.06 -4.89
CA TYR A 273 5.52 -12.40 -4.57
C TYR A 273 4.37 -13.26 -4.10
N GLU A 274 4.17 -14.41 -4.73
CA GLU A 274 3.14 -15.39 -4.33
C GLU A 274 3.80 -16.55 -3.58
N TYR A 275 3.24 -16.89 -2.42
CA TYR A 275 3.73 -17.97 -1.54
C TYR A 275 2.64 -19.00 -1.29
N ASP A 276 3.03 -20.27 -1.17
CA ASP A 276 2.20 -21.38 -0.72
C ASP A 276 2.21 -21.43 0.82
N LEU A 277 1.07 -21.13 1.45
CA LEU A 277 0.96 -21.09 2.91
C LEU A 277 1.13 -22.47 3.56
N SER A 278 0.84 -23.56 2.86
CA SER A 278 1.06 -24.91 3.39
C SER A 278 2.57 -25.21 3.56
N LYS A 279 3.42 -24.63 2.73
CA LYS A 279 4.87 -24.72 2.81
C LYS A 279 5.46 -23.67 3.77
N SER A 280 4.78 -22.54 3.93
CA SER A 280 5.17 -21.48 4.89
C SER A 280 4.97 -21.92 6.34
N ALA A 281 4.03 -22.82 6.61
CA ALA A 281 3.74 -23.39 7.93
C ALA A 281 4.83 -24.39 8.35
N THR A 282 5.97 -23.88 8.81
CA THR A 282 7.15 -24.70 9.12
C THR A 282 7.04 -25.52 10.42
N GLY A 283 5.94 -25.39 11.16
CA GLY A 283 5.79 -25.96 12.53
C GLY A 283 6.64 -25.24 13.60
N GLY A 284 7.35 -24.19 13.20
CA GLY A 284 8.13 -23.35 14.10
C GLY A 284 7.25 -22.41 14.92
N LYS A 285 7.85 -21.85 15.97
CA LYS A 285 7.22 -20.86 16.82
C LYS A 285 8.13 -19.64 17.01
N VAL A 286 7.52 -18.54 17.37
CA VAL A 286 8.21 -17.30 17.75
C VAL A 286 7.54 -16.69 18.97
N THR A 287 8.32 -16.10 19.86
CA THR A 287 7.78 -15.23 20.90
C THR A 287 7.61 -13.84 20.30
N LEU A 288 6.38 -13.35 20.26
CA LEU A 288 6.03 -12.03 19.75
C LEU A 288 4.88 -11.47 20.59
N MET A 289 4.92 -10.19 20.93
CA MET A 289 3.92 -9.55 21.80
C MET A 289 3.72 -10.27 23.14
N GLY A 290 4.79 -10.87 23.71
CA GLY A 290 4.72 -11.62 24.95
C GLY A 290 4.08 -13.01 24.85
N ALA A 291 3.68 -13.46 23.65
CA ALA A 291 3.06 -14.76 23.41
C ALA A 291 3.94 -15.67 22.54
N GLU A 292 3.90 -16.99 22.78
CA GLU A 292 4.49 -17.99 21.90
C GLU A 292 3.50 -18.32 20.76
N LEU A 293 3.84 -17.92 19.54
CA LEU A 293 2.95 -17.98 18.38
C LEU A 293 3.44 -18.97 17.32
N PRO A 294 2.54 -19.69 16.64
CA PRO A 294 2.85 -20.39 15.38
C PRO A 294 3.47 -19.42 14.39
N LEU A 295 4.52 -19.84 13.69
CA LEU A 295 5.23 -19.02 12.72
C LEU A 295 5.03 -19.56 11.30
N TYR A 296 4.61 -18.66 10.43
CA TYR A 296 4.65 -18.84 8.97
C TYR A 296 5.85 -18.09 8.42
N SER A 297 6.64 -18.72 7.52
CA SER A 297 7.78 -18.08 6.87
C SER A 297 7.52 -17.92 5.39
N LEU A 298 7.43 -16.69 4.92
CA LEU A 298 7.37 -16.38 3.49
C LEU A 298 8.81 -16.32 2.97
N ASP A 299 9.27 -17.44 2.42
CA ASP A 299 10.66 -17.66 2.05
C ASP A 299 10.79 -18.34 0.67
N ASN A 300 12.00 -18.54 0.16
CA ASN A 300 12.23 -19.16 -1.14
C ASN A 300 11.68 -20.60 -1.23
N GLY A 301 11.53 -21.30 -0.09
CA GLY A 301 10.95 -22.64 -0.04
C GLY A 301 9.44 -22.65 -0.27
N SER A 302 8.77 -21.56 0.08
CA SER A 302 7.33 -21.38 -0.08
C SER A 302 6.96 -20.49 -1.28
N LEU A 303 7.92 -19.78 -1.91
CA LEU A 303 7.71 -18.92 -3.08
C LEU A 303 7.24 -19.73 -4.28
N THR A 304 6.13 -19.34 -4.91
CA THR A 304 5.55 -19.98 -6.09
C THR A 304 5.62 -19.12 -7.34
N ALA A 305 5.61 -17.79 -7.20
CA ALA A 305 5.72 -16.87 -8.33
C ALA A 305 6.29 -15.50 -7.91
N ASP A 306 6.93 -14.83 -8.88
CA ASP A 306 7.44 -13.46 -8.79
C ASP A 306 6.94 -12.67 -10.00
N TYR A 307 6.00 -11.75 -9.76
CA TYR A 307 5.41 -10.91 -10.79
C TYR A 307 5.99 -9.50 -10.72
N LYS A 308 6.77 -9.13 -11.73
CA LYS A 308 7.34 -7.78 -11.86
C LYS A 308 6.28 -6.82 -12.35
N ILE A 309 6.03 -5.74 -11.58
CA ILE A 309 5.00 -4.75 -11.84
C ILE A 309 5.54 -3.31 -11.87
N ALA A 310 4.65 -2.34 -12.09
CA ALA A 310 5.00 -0.93 -12.09
C ALA A 310 5.64 -0.49 -10.76
N PRO A 311 6.59 0.47 -10.76
CA PRO A 311 7.23 0.97 -9.56
C PRO A 311 6.27 1.61 -8.57
N MET A 312 6.66 1.58 -7.30
CA MET A 312 5.98 2.26 -6.19
C MET A 312 4.56 1.73 -5.96
N SER A 313 4.40 0.39 -6.07
CA SER A 313 3.17 -0.27 -5.65
C SER A 313 3.05 -0.23 -4.14
N GLU A 314 1.82 -0.09 -3.68
CA GLU A 314 1.45 0.00 -2.29
C GLU A 314 0.60 -1.23 -1.89
N GLU A 315 -0.34 -1.06 -0.96
CA GLU A 315 -1.24 -2.13 -0.56
C GLU A 315 -2.04 -2.68 -1.75
N ILE A 316 -2.40 -3.94 -1.67
CA ILE A 316 -3.11 -4.70 -2.71
C ILE A 316 -4.30 -5.45 -2.13
N VAL A 317 -5.33 -5.65 -2.95
CA VAL A 317 -6.51 -6.45 -2.57
C VAL A 317 -6.96 -7.35 -3.71
N LEU A 318 -7.42 -8.55 -3.38
CA LEU A 318 -8.02 -9.47 -4.35
C LEU A 318 -9.53 -9.27 -4.41
N VAL A 319 -10.08 -9.01 -5.60
CA VAL A 319 -11.52 -8.88 -5.84
C VAL A 319 -11.88 -9.58 -7.14
N ASP A 320 -12.84 -10.51 -7.08
CA ASP A 320 -13.32 -11.27 -8.24
C ASP A 320 -12.19 -11.93 -9.04
N GLY A 321 -11.19 -12.50 -8.34
CA GLY A 321 -10.05 -13.19 -8.95
C GLY A 321 -9.02 -12.26 -9.61
N LYS A 322 -9.12 -10.95 -9.46
CA LYS A 322 -8.14 -9.97 -9.92
C LYS A 322 -7.48 -9.25 -8.74
N THR A 323 -6.16 -9.10 -8.81
CA THR A 323 -5.39 -8.30 -7.86
C THR A 323 -5.48 -6.83 -8.24
N TYR A 324 -6.06 -6.03 -7.37
CA TYR A 324 -6.09 -4.57 -7.52
C TYR A 324 -4.78 -3.99 -6.98
N VAL A 325 -4.07 -3.31 -7.85
CA VAL A 325 -2.75 -2.73 -7.57
C VAL A 325 -2.84 -1.22 -7.67
N MET A 326 -2.48 -0.55 -6.60
CA MET A 326 -2.39 0.90 -6.52
C MET A 326 -0.91 1.30 -6.41
N CYS A 327 -0.52 2.40 -7.07
CA CYS A 327 0.83 2.93 -6.98
C CYS A 327 0.79 4.41 -6.58
N GLU A 328 1.71 4.83 -5.72
CA GLU A 328 1.83 6.23 -5.31
C GLU A 328 2.57 7.10 -6.33
N SER A 329 3.21 6.49 -7.33
CA SER A 329 4.19 7.11 -8.23
C SER A 329 3.65 8.30 -9.04
N ALA A 330 2.34 8.38 -9.29
CA ALA A 330 1.73 9.50 -10.02
C ALA A 330 1.41 10.71 -9.14
N SER A 331 1.55 10.62 -7.83
CA SER A 331 1.37 11.74 -6.91
C SER A 331 2.29 12.90 -7.26
N ASP A 332 1.83 14.14 -7.02
CA ASP A 332 2.60 15.36 -7.21
C ASP A 332 3.86 15.43 -6.35
N LYS A 333 3.94 14.62 -5.29
CA LYS A 333 5.15 14.41 -4.50
C LYS A 333 6.33 13.90 -5.33
N TYR A 334 6.07 13.07 -6.37
CA TYR A 334 7.11 12.38 -7.12
C TYR A 334 7.23 12.91 -8.54
N LYS A 335 8.15 13.84 -8.75
CA LYS A 335 8.35 14.49 -10.06
C LYS A 335 8.63 13.52 -11.21
N PHE A 336 9.37 12.44 -10.94
CA PHE A 336 9.73 11.41 -11.94
C PHE A 336 8.78 10.22 -11.95
N GLY A 337 7.99 10.01 -10.90
CA GLY A 337 7.03 8.92 -10.78
C GLY A 337 5.94 8.97 -11.85
N LYS A 338 5.55 10.18 -12.28
CA LYS A 338 4.53 10.40 -13.34
C LYS A 338 4.85 9.70 -14.67
N PHE A 339 6.11 9.36 -14.92
CA PHE A 339 6.52 8.64 -16.12
C PHE A 339 6.24 7.14 -16.07
N THR A 340 5.94 6.60 -14.91
CA THR A 340 5.63 5.17 -14.74
C THR A 340 4.21 4.81 -15.18
N GLY A 341 3.32 5.78 -15.33
CA GLY A 341 1.94 5.60 -15.78
C GLY A 341 0.94 5.14 -14.72
N ALA A 342 1.28 5.27 -13.45
CA ALA A 342 0.57 4.70 -12.30
C ALA A 342 -0.49 5.62 -11.68
N LYS A 343 -1.23 6.42 -12.44
CA LYS A 343 -2.37 7.19 -11.91
C LYS A 343 -3.68 6.39 -11.79
N TRP A 344 -3.68 5.16 -12.28
CA TRP A 344 -4.80 4.25 -12.24
C TRP A 344 -4.57 3.16 -11.21
N CYS A 345 -5.61 2.79 -10.47
CA CYS A 345 -5.67 1.47 -9.87
C CYS A 345 -5.89 0.45 -10.99
N TYR A 346 -5.09 -0.60 -11.01
CA TYR A 346 -5.14 -1.65 -12.04
C TYR A 346 -5.71 -2.93 -11.44
N ALA A 347 -6.73 -3.49 -12.07
CA ALA A 347 -7.24 -4.84 -11.81
C ALA A 347 -6.45 -5.84 -12.66
N THR A 348 -5.56 -6.61 -12.05
CA THR A 348 -4.58 -7.47 -12.70
C THR A 348 -4.95 -8.94 -12.52
N ASP A 349 -5.03 -9.67 -13.61
CA ASP A 349 -5.19 -11.12 -13.62
C ASP A 349 -3.80 -11.78 -13.59
N LEU A 350 -3.34 -12.15 -12.40
CA LEU A 350 -2.01 -12.74 -12.21
C LEU A 350 -1.83 -14.08 -12.97
N THR A 351 -2.92 -14.79 -13.28
CA THR A 351 -2.85 -16.04 -14.06
C THR A 351 -2.39 -15.83 -15.51
N LYS A 352 -2.43 -14.57 -15.98
CA LYS A 352 -1.95 -14.15 -17.32
C LYS A 352 -0.54 -13.59 -17.30
N MET A 353 0.11 -13.58 -16.14
CA MET A 353 1.51 -13.19 -15.95
C MET A 353 2.31 -14.44 -15.66
N GLY A 354 3.20 -14.83 -16.55
CA GLY A 354 4.02 -16.03 -16.36
C GLY A 354 4.75 -16.42 -17.60
#